data_29c54e113c65fd16bb59dfc61636b84e
#
_entry.id   29c54e113c65fd16bb59dfc61636b84e
#
_cell.length_a   1.000
_cell.length_b   1.000
_cell.length_c   1.000
_cell.angle_alpha   90.00
_cell.angle_beta   90.00
_cell.angle_gamma   90.00
#
_symmetry.space_group_name_H-M   'P 1'
#
loop_
_entity.id
_entity.type
_entity.pdbx_description
1 polymer ?
#
loop_
_entity_poly.entity_id
_entity_poly.type
_entity_poly.pdbx_seq_one_letter_code
_entity_poly.pdbx_strand_id
1 'polypeptide(L)'
;IIKSGKFDKVGIAFCSNHLIIFKDIFKFTNIHPLLISEKEVKSYDTLFHITLEIRALKFQKYKRSNIAQEICRHFRVPLCDFKFKQKQNTPSNKKTISIFPVSTSVIRSLPFNVIEEIVNKLKDEFQIKIIIDNSSFSKHLQEKNKNHNFIFVQPNNLESLITEINKINFGVFVDSGPLHLAKAFDKKGILIETSVSSEILLTNSK
;
A
#
# COMPACT_ATOMS: atom_id res chain seq x y z
N ILE A 1 -2.24 14.10 10.72
CA ILE A 1 -1.40 15.08 11.44
C ILE A 1 -1.35 16.39 10.66
N ILE A 2 -0.87 16.42 9.42
CA ILE A 2 -0.69 17.64 8.59
C ILE A 2 -2.02 18.41 8.44
N LYS A 3 -3.11 17.71 8.13
CA LYS A 3 -4.43 18.32 7.93
C LYS A 3 -5.15 18.69 9.23
N SER A 4 -4.61 18.33 10.39
CA SER A 4 -5.26 18.64 11.68
C SER A 4 -5.14 20.10 12.09
N GLY A 5 -4.23 20.87 11.47
CA GLY A 5 -3.90 22.24 11.87
C GLY A 5 -3.29 22.37 13.26
N LYS A 6 -2.91 21.25 13.89
CA LYS A 6 -2.38 21.23 15.25
C LYS A 6 -0.91 21.71 15.34
N PHE A 7 -0.18 21.62 14.25
CA PHE A 7 1.23 21.97 14.16
C PHE A 7 1.47 22.96 13.03
N ASP A 8 2.24 24.00 13.28
CA ASP A 8 2.58 25.03 12.30
C ASP A 8 3.51 24.49 11.21
N LYS A 9 4.44 23.62 11.62
CA LYS A 9 5.40 23.00 10.72
C LYS A 9 5.52 21.51 11.02
N VAL A 10 5.36 20.68 10.00
CA VAL A 10 5.56 19.22 10.10
C VAL A 10 6.65 18.81 9.12
N GLY A 11 7.67 18.13 9.63
CA GLY A 11 8.72 17.49 8.83
C GLY A 11 8.57 15.97 8.88
N ILE A 12 8.93 15.30 7.80
CA ILE A 12 8.98 13.84 7.73
C ILE A 12 10.40 13.41 7.38
N ALA A 13 11.00 12.57 8.24
CA ALA A 13 12.22 11.87 7.91
C ALA A 13 11.90 10.46 7.43
N PHE A 14 12.43 10.08 6.29
CA PHE A 14 12.10 8.80 5.68
C PHE A 14 13.24 8.19 4.87
N CYS A 15 13.22 6.87 4.68
CA CYS A 15 14.17 6.21 3.78
C CYS A 15 14.00 6.70 2.34
N SER A 16 15.09 6.87 1.62
CA SER A 16 15.14 7.46 0.25
C SER A 16 14.18 6.81 -0.75
N ASN A 17 13.99 5.50 -0.68
CA ASN A 17 13.21 4.74 -1.67
C ASN A 17 11.72 5.11 -1.71
N HIS A 18 11.18 5.77 -0.69
CA HIS A 18 9.78 6.15 -0.62
C HIS A 18 9.54 7.66 -0.66
N LEU A 19 10.59 8.46 -0.82
CA LEU A 19 10.49 9.93 -0.84
C LEU A 19 9.57 10.44 -1.93
N ILE A 20 9.51 9.74 -3.07
CA ILE A 20 8.62 10.08 -4.18
C ILE A 20 7.14 10.10 -3.77
N ILE A 21 6.72 9.20 -2.88
CA ILE A 21 5.34 9.20 -2.37
C ILE A 21 5.04 10.53 -1.67
N PHE A 22 5.94 10.96 -0.80
CA PHE A 22 5.72 12.18 -0.02
C PHE A 22 5.89 13.44 -0.87
N LYS A 23 6.86 13.46 -1.76
CA LYS A 23 7.16 14.63 -2.61
C LYS A 23 6.14 14.80 -3.72
N ASP A 24 5.91 13.78 -4.51
CA ASP A 24 5.17 13.89 -5.76
C ASP A 24 3.68 13.61 -5.59
N ILE A 25 3.31 12.68 -4.72
CA ILE A 25 1.94 12.31 -4.47
C ILE A 25 1.32 13.20 -3.39
N PHE A 26 1.96 13.30 -2.23
CA PHE A 26 1.47 14.13 -1.13
C PHE A 26 1.79 15.62 -1.27
N LYS A 27 2.68 15.98 -2.23
CA LYS A 27 3.16 17.36 -2.40
C LYS A 27 3.74 17.95 -1.10
N PHE A 28 4.42 17.12 -0.35
CA PHE A 28 4.98 17.48 0.94
C PHE A 28 6.37 18.09 0.74
N THR A 29 6.61 19.26 1.31
CA THR A 29 7.83 20.04 1.08
C THR A 29 8.92 19.83 2.13
N ASN A 30 8.52 19.57 3.38
CA ASN A 30 9.45 19.39 4.51
C ASN A 30 9.85 17.92 4.63
N ILE A 31 10.61 17.41 3.69
CA ILE A 31 11.08 16.02 3.66
C ILE A 31 12.58 16.02 3.95
N HIS A 32 12.96 15.20 4.91
CA HIS A 32 14.33 15.02 5.33
C HIS A 32 14.79 13.58 5.04
N PRO A 33 16.10 13.37 4.75
CA PRO A 33 16.65 12.03 4.74
C PRO A 33 16.53 11.41 6.14
N LEU A 34 16.60 10.09 6.25
CA LEU A 34 16.49 9.40 7.54
C LEU A 34 17.57 9.87 8.53
N LEU A 35 18.78 10.19 8.04
CA LEU A 35 19.84 10.79 8.82
C LEU A 35 19.72 12.32 8.74
N ILE A 36 18.95 12.87 9.66
CA ILE A 36 18.76 14.32 9.80
C ILE A 36 19.94 14.91 10.59
N SER A 37 20.43 16.08 10.21
CA SER A 37 21.44 16.79 10.97
C SER A 37 20.88 17.27 12.33
N GLU A 38 21.74 17.35 13.34
CA GLU A 38 21.35 17.83 14.67
C GLU A 38 20.75 19.24 14.64
N LYS A 39 21.26 20.10 13.73
CA LYS A 39 20.74 21.45 13.51
C LYS A 39 19.29 21.43 13.02
N GLU A 40 18.98 20.55 12.09
CA GLU A 40 17.60 20.40 11.56
C GLU A 40 16.67 19.81 12.62
N VAL A 41 17.14 18.81 13.38
CA VAL A 41 16.38 18.22 14.50
C VAL A 41 16.01 19.30 15.52
N LYS A 42 16.96 20.15 15.93
CA LYS A 42 16.73 21.24 16.89
C LYS A 42 15.78 22.33 16.38
N SER A 43 15.46 22.35 15.08
CA SER A 43 14.46 23.29 14.53
C SER A 43 13.00 22.84 14.73
N TYR A 44 12.79 21.70 15.38
CA TYR A 44 11.45 21.15 15.70
C TYR A 44 11.30 21.02 17.20
N ASP A 45 10.17 21.47 17.74
CA ASP A 45 9.87 21.39 19.19
C ASP A 45 9.60 19.95 19.65
N THR A 46 9.13 19.10 18.75
CA THR A 46 8.74 17.73 19.09
C THR A 46 9.15 16.76 17.99
N LEU A 47 9.74 15.66 18.41
CA LEU A 47 10.11 14.54 17.54
C LEU A 47 9.27 13.31 17.89
N PHE A 48 8.77 12.64 16.85
CA PHE A 48 8.05 11.38 16.98
C PHE A 48 8.77 10.29 16.20
N HIS A 49 9.10 9.21 16.84
CA HIS A 49 9.62 8.03 16.17
C HIS A 49 8.49 7.02 15.94
N ILE A 50 7.79 7.14 14.81
CA ILE A 50 6.56 6.39 14.55
C ILE A 50 6.72 4.88 14.76
N THR A 51 7.83 4.28 14.33
CA THR A 51 8.05 2.84 14.49
C THR A 51 8.19 2.43 15.96
N LEU A 52 8.89 3.21 16.79
CA LEU A 52 9.03 2.94 18.21
C LEU A 52 7.73 3.20 18.95
N GLU A 53 7.07 4.31 18.62
CA GLU A 53 5.77 4.68 19.16
C GLU A 53 4.71 3.62 18.86
N ILE A 54 4.64 3.12 17.63
CA ILE A 54 3.74 2.03 17.24
C ILE A 54 4.04 0.74 18.02
N ARG A 55 5.32 0.42 18.24
CA ARG A 55 5.70 -0.76 19.04
C ARG A 55 5.34 -0.61 20.50
N ALA A 56 5.41 0.62 21.05
CA ALA A 56 5.00 0.93 22.41
C ALA A 56 3.48 0.94 22.57
N LEU A 57 2.74 1.24 21.49
CA LEU A 57 1.30 1.07 21.46
C LEU A 57 1.01 -0.41 21.68
N LYS A 58 0.28 -0.72 22.75
CA LYS A 58 -0.05 -2.11 23.13
C LYS A 58 -1.04 -2.74 22.16
N PHE A 59 -0.70 -2.85 20.88
CA PHE A 59 -1.52 -3.50 19.84
C PHE A 59 -2.05 -4.87 20.27
N GLN A 60 -1.23 -5.58 21.04
CA GLN A 60 -1.59 -6.91 21.55
C GLN A 60 -2.73 -6.92 22.56
N LYS A 61 -2.99 -5.79 23.23
CA LYS A 61 -4.07 -5.70 24.25
C LYS A 61 -5.44 -5.39 23.66
N TYR A 62 -5.49 -4.79 22.48
CA TYR A 62 -6.73 -4.39 21.82
C TYR A 62 -6.92 -5.23 20.56
N LYS A 63 -7.54 -6.38 20.71
CA LYS A 63 -7.74 -7.39 19.64
C LYS A 63 -8.39 -6.89 18.33
N ARG A 64 -8.75 -5.61 18.21
CA ARG A 64 -9.46 -5.04 17.05
C ARG A 64 -9.10 -3.57 16.77
N SER A 65 -7.95 -3.09 17.17
CA SER A 65 -7.57 -1.69 16.90
C SER A 65 -6.95 -1.55 15.52
N ASN A 66 -7.48 -0.64 14.72
CA ASN A 66 -6.87 -0.27 13.45
C ASN A 66 -5.60 0.55 13.68
N ILE A 67 -4.53 0.25 12.94
CA ILE A 67 -3.23 0.92 13.07
C ILE A 67 -3.35 2.44 12.89
N ALA A 68 -4.08 2.91 11.89
CA ALA A 68 -4.24 4.34 11.65
C ALA A 68 -5.02 5.02 12.78
N GLN A 69 -6.04 4.36 13.34
CA GLN A 69 -6.79 4.88 14.48
C GLN A 69 -5.92 5.01 15.72
N GLU A 70 -5.08 4.00 16.01
CA GLU A 70 -4.17 4.04 17.15
C GLU A 70 -3.11 5.14 17.02
N ILE A 71 -2.54 5.32 15.82
CA ILE A 71 -1.63 6.43 15.53
C ILE A 71 -2.33 7.77 15.75
N CYS A 72 -3.54 7.94 15.23
CA CYS A 72 -4.31 9.18 15.40
C CYS A 72 -4.64 9.45 16.87
N ARG A 73 -5.00 8.40 17.63
CA ARG A 73 -5.26 8.51 19.08
C ARG A 73 -4.01 8.90 19.85
N HIS A 74 -2.87 8.29 19.55
CA HIS A 74 -1.60 8.59 20.17
C HIS A 74 -1.20 10.07 19.97
N PHE A 75 -1.33 10.57 18.75
CA PHE A 75 -1.03 11.97 18.44
C PHE A 75 -2.18 12.94 18.77
N ARG A 76 -3.31 12.45 19.28
CA ARG A 76 -4.52 13.23 19.57
C ARG A 76 -4.97 14.07 18.38
N VAL A 77 -4.96 13.45 17.20
CA VAL A 77 -5.43 14.05 15.94
C VAL A 77 -6.62 13.24 15.38
N PRO A 78 -7.57 13.90 14.69
CA PRO A 78 -8.68 13.17 14.10
C PRO A 78 -8.20 12.25 12.98
N LEU A 79 -8.88 11.10 12.85
CA LEU A 79 -8.69 10.23 11.70
C LEU A 79 -9.28 10.92 10.46
N CYS A 80 -8.45 11.14 9.47
CA CYS A 80 -8.88 11.70 8.19
C CYS A 80 -8.79 10.63 7.11
N ASP A 81 -9.85 10.45 6.35
CA ASP A 81 -9.78 9.71 5.09
C ASP A 81 -8.93 10.49 4.10
N PHE A 82 -7.87 9.86 3.65
CA PHE A 82 -6.98 10.46 2.68
C PHE A 82 -7.21 9.78 1.32
N LYS A 83 -7.69 10.56 0.36
CA LYS A 83 -7.86 10.12 -1.03
C LYS A 83 -7.08 11.05 -1.94
N PHE A 84 -6.35 10.49 -2.88
CA PHE A 84 -5.72 11.26 -3.93
C PHE A 84 -6.75 11.65 -4.99
N LYS A 85 -6.70 12.91 -5.44
CA LYS A 85 -7.43 13.30 -6.65
C LYS A 85 -6.77 12.61 -7.84
N GLN A 86 -7.49 11.70 -8.49
CA GLN A 86 -7.03 11.08 -9.73
C GLN A 86 -7.33 11.94 -10.94
N LYS A 87 -6.42 11.94 -11.92
CA LYS A 87 -6.82 12.12 -13.31
C LYS A 87 -7.58 10.85 -13.70
N GLN A 88 -8.86 10.99 -14.07
CA GLN A 88 -9.65 9.88 -14.56
C GLN A 88 -8.98 9.34 -15.82
N ASN A 89 -8.40 8.16 -15.73
CA ASN A 89 -7.97 7.44 -16.92
C ASN A 89 -9.21 6.89 -17.61
N THR A 90 -9.27 7.04 -18.92
CA THR A 90 -10.33 6.48 -19.78
C THR A 90 -10.45 4.97 -19.49
N PRO A 91 -11.65 4.45 -19.18
CA PRO A 91 -11.81 3.04 -18.91
C PRO A 91 -11.38 2.24 -20.14
N SER A 92 -10.56 1.23 -19.95
CA SER A 92 -10.27 0.22 -20.95
C SER A 92 -11.57 -0.51 -21.32
N ASN A 93 -11.83 -0.72 -22.59
CA ASN A 93 -13.01 -1.45 -23.09
C ASN A 93 -13.07 -2.92 -22.62
N LYS A 94 -11.98 -3.48 -22.09
CA LYS A 94 -11.95 -4.83 -21.53
C LYS A 94 -12.02 -4.76 -20.00
N LYS A 95 -12.94 -5.53 -19.42
CA LYS A 95 -13.01 -5.72 -17.96
C LYS A 95 -11.74 -6.44 -17.52
N THR A 96 -10.84 -5.70 -16.86
CA THR A 96 -9.55 -6.22 -16.38
C THR A 96 -9.55 -6.36 -14.87
N ILE A 97 -9.11 -7.51 -14.37
CA ILE A 97 -8.82 -7.76 -12.96
C ILE A 97 -7.30 -7.79 -12.77
N SER A 98 -6.81 -7.00 -11.82
CA SER A 98 -5.39 -6.97 -11.47
C SER A 98 -5.18 -7.65 -10.12
N ILE A 99 -4.36 -8.69 -10.08
CA ILE A 99 -4.03 -9.46 -8.88
C ILE A 99 -2.65 -9.03 -8.39
N PHE A 100 -2.53 -8.65 -7.13
CA PHE A 100 -1.30 -8.27 -6.42
C PHE A 100 -0.99 -9.33 -5.35
N PRO A 101 -0.43 -10.49 -5.75
CA PRO A 101 -0.35 -11.64 -4.87
C PRO A 101 0.85 -11.60 -3.94
N VAL A 102 1.78 -10.66 -4.13
CA VAL A 102 3.09 -10.67 -3.47
C VAL A 102 3.17 -9.61 -2.38
N SER A 103 3.71 -10.01 -1.24
CA SER A 103 4.11 -9.14 -0.14
C SER A 103 5.61 -9.34 0.14
N THR A 104 6.21 -8.42 0.90
CA THR A 104 7.60 -8.57 1.38
C THR A 104 7.80 -9.78 2.29
N SER A 105 6.72 -10.35 2.81
CA SER A 105 6.72 -11.56 3.63
C SER A 105 5.97 -12.67 2.91
N VAL A 106 6.58 -13.85 2.82
CA VAL A 106 5.99 -15.04 2.18
C VAL A 106 4.66 -15.43 2.82
N ILE A 107 4.54 -15.35 4.15
CA ILE A 107 3.30 -15.69 4.88
C ILE A 107 2.14 -14.71 4.60
N ARG A 108 2.42 -13.56 4.00
CA ARG A 108 1.43 -12.57 3.57
C ARG A 108 1.18 -12.61 2.08
N SER A 109 1.94 -13.41 1.34
CA SER A 109 1.74 -13.61 -0.10
C SER A 109 0.72 -14.71 -0.36
N LEU A 110 0.00 -14.64 -1.49
CA LEU A 110 -0.94 -15.70 -1.86
C LEU A 110 -0.19 -16.96 -2.28
N PRO A 111 -0.58 -18.13 -1.77
CA PRO A 111 -0.09 -19.40 -2.28
C PRO A 111 -0.42 -19.56 -3.77
N PHE A 112 0.45 -20.26 -4.48
CA PHE A 112 0.34 -20.46 -5.91
C PHE A 112 -1.01 -21.07 -6.34
N ASN A 113 -1.43 -22.13 -5.68
CA ASN A 113 -2.70 -22.81 -5.96
C ASN A 113 -3.92 -21.88 -5.79
N VAL A 114 -3.87 -20.94 -4.86
CA VAL A 114 -4.94 -19.94 -4.67
C VAL A 114 -4.98 -18.95 -5.84
N ILE A 115 -3.80 -18.51 -6.32
CA ILE A 115 -3.72 -17.63 -7.50
C ILE A 115 -4.29 -18.35 -8.71
N GLU A 116 -3.90 -19.59 -8.92
CA GLU A 116 -4.36 -20.43 -10.03
C GLU A 116 -5.88 -20.65 -9.99
N GLU A 117 -6.44 -20.92 -8.81
CA GLU A 117 -7.87 -21.07 -8.64
C GLU A 117 -8.63 -19.77 -8.97
N ILE A 118 -8.17 -18.63 -8.51
CA ILE A 118 -8.75 -17.31 -8.82
C ILE A 118 -8.73 -17.06 -10.32
N VAL A 119 -7.58 -17.30 -10.96
CA VAL A 119 -7.42 -17.11 -12.41
C VAL A 119 -8.36 -18.03 -13.17
N ASN A 120 -8.40 -19.31 -12.83
CA ASN A 120 -9.25 -20.28 -13.51
C ASN A 120 -10.74 -19.95 -13.43
N LYS A 121 -11.19 -19.37 -12.31
CA LYS A 121 -12.59 -18.94 -12.16
C LYS A 121 -12.94 -17.66 -12.94
N LEU A 122 -11.96 -16.83 -13.26
CA LEU A 122 -12.21 -15.49 -13.79
C LEU A 122 -11.76 -15.28 -15.24
N LYS A 123 -10.89 -16.13 -15.79
CA LYS A 123 -10.23 -15.95 -17.09
C LYS A 123 -11.17 -15.90 -18.28
N ASP A 124 -12.34 -16.54 -18.20
CA ASP A 124 -13.29 -16.60 -19.30
C ASP A 124 -14.08 -15.28 -19.46
N GLU A 125 -14.26 -14.54 -18.33
CA GLU A 125 -15.02 -13.30 -18.31
C GLU A 125 -14.13 -12.05 -18.27
N PHE A 126 -12.89 -12.18 -17.76
CA PHE A 126 -12.01 -11.06 -17.49
C PHE A 126 -10.61 -11.27 -18.09
N GLN A 127 -9.99 -10.16 -18.45
CA GLN A 127 -8.55 -10.17 -18.70
C GLN A 127 -7.83 -10.11 -17.34
N ILE A 128 -7.01 -11.11 -17.04
CA ILE A 128 -6.29 -11.20 -15.78
C ILE A 128 -4.86 -10.65 -15.95
N LYS A 129 -4.49 -9.71 -15.08
CA LYS A 129 -3.11 -9.22 -14.91
C LYS A 129 -2.60 -9.61 -13.55
N ILE A 130 -1.43 -10.22 -13.48
CA ILE A 130 -0.75 -10.54 -12.22
C ILE A 130 0.42 -9.57 -12.07
N ILE A 131 0.35 -8.73 -11.06
CA ILE A 131 1.38 -7.73 -10.79
C ILE A 131 2.36 -8.31 -9.78
N ILE A 132 3.61 -8.43 -10.16
CA ILE A 132 4.67 -9.08 -9.40
C ILE A 132 5.85 -8.12 -9.16
N ASP A 133 6.73 -8.51 -8.27
CA ASP A 133 7.99 -7.80 -7.97
C ASP A 133 9.22 -8.62 -8.42
N ASN A 134 10.42 -8.19 -8.02
CA ASN A 134 11.69 -8.86 -8.35
C ASN A 134 12.06 -10.00 -7.38
N SER A 135 11.15 -10.41 -6.48
CA SER A 135 11.43 -11.44 -5.49
C SER A 135 11.62 -12.82 -6.12
N SER A 136 12.29 -13.72 -5.38
CA SER A 136 12.40 -15.13 -5.78
C SER A 136 11.04 -15.81 -5.89
N PHE A 137 10.09 -15.42 -5.03
CA PHE A 137 8.71 -15.90 -5.10
C PHE A 137 8.06 -15.55 -6.43
N SER A 138 8.20 -14.29 -6.88
CA SER A 138 7.66 -13.82 -8.16
C SER A 138 8.28 -14.56 -9.35
N LYS A 139 9.59 -14.80 -9.32
CA LYS A 139 10.27 -15.59 -10.37
C LYS A 139 9.73 -17.02 -10.44
N HIS A 140 9.59 -17.67 -9.28
CA HIS A 140 9.03 -19.02 -9.20
C HIS A 140 7.57 -19.06 -9.68
N LEU A 141 6.77 -18.04 -9.35
CA LEU A 141 5.40 -17.89 -9.82
C LEU A 141 5.34 -17.78 -11.36
N GLN A 142 6.23 -17.00 -11.97
CA GLN A 142 6.33 -16.90 -13.44
C GLN A 142 6.77 -18.21 -14.10
N GLU A 143 7.76 -18.89 -13.52
CA GLU A 143 8.28 -20.15 -14.07
C GLU A 143 7.22 -21.24 -14.11
N LYS A 144 6.43 -21.38 -13.05
CA LYS A 144 5.33 -22.35 -12.98
C LYS A 144 4.19 -22.04 -13.96
N ASN A 145 4.05 -20.80 -14.43
CA ASN A 145 2.90 -20.34 -15.18
C ASN A 145 3.21 -19.96 -16.64
N LYS A 146 4.32 -20.42 -17.20
CA LYS A 146 4.72 -20.10 -18.58
C LYS A 146 3.65 -20.45 -19.65
N ASN A 147 2.74 -21.35 -19.35
CA ASN A 147 1.74 -21.88 -20.27
C ASN A 147 0.32 -21.36 -20.05
N HIS A 148 0.11 -20.37 -19.21
CA HIS A 148 -1.23 -19.88 -18.88
C HIS A 148 -1.56 -18.54 -19.55
N ASN A 149 -2.85 -18.34 -19.87
CA ASN A 149 -3.38 -17.16 -20.59
C ASN A 149 -3.55 -15.90 -19.72
N PHE A 150 -2.61 -15.58 -18.82
CA PHE A 150 -2.64 -14.35 -18.08
C PHE A 150 -1.36 -13.53 -18.28
N ILE A 151 -1.47 -12.23 -18.05
CA ILE A 151 -0.39 -11.28 -18.29
C ILE A 151 0.34 -11.01 -16.99
N PHE A 152 1.63 -11.35 -16.93
CA PHE A 152 2.50 -10.85 -15.87
C PHE A 152 2.96 -9.43 -16.17
N VAL A 153 2.83 -8.56 -15.16
CA VAL A 153 3.34 -7.19 -15.19
C VAL A 153 4.28 -7.01 -14.01
N GLN A 154 5.50 -6.59 -14.31
CA GLN A 154 6.54 -6.37 -13.30
C GLN A 154 6.97 -4.90 -13.35
N PRO A 155 6.40 -4.06 -12.48
CA PRO A 155 6.82 -2.67 -12.36
C PRO A 155 8.29 -2.57 -11.91
N ASN A 156 9.10 -1.79 -12.63
CA ASN A 156 10.52 -1.65 -12.35
C ASN A 156 10.82 -0.70 -11.18
N ASN A 157 9.87 0.18 -10.85
CA ASN A 157 9.98 1.18 -9.81
C ASN A 157 8.59 1.57 -9.27
N LEU A 158 8.58 2.43 -8.26
CA LEU A 158 7.34 2.87 -7.62
C LEU A 158 6.43 3.67 -8.56
N GLU A 159 6.98 4.47 -9.47
CA GLU A 159 6.20 5.24 -10.44
C GLU A 159 5.45 4.33 -11.42
N SER A 160 6.11 3.31 -11.92
CA SER A 160 5.49 2.31 -12.78
C SER A 160 4.43 1.49 -12.04
N LEU A 161 4.65 1.16 -10.76
CA LEU A 161 3.64 0.53 -9.91
C LEU A 161 2.41 1.43 -9.73
N ILE A 162 2.61 2.71 -9.43
CA ILE A 162 1.53 3.69 -9.30
C ILE A 162 0.75 3.80 -10.62
N THR A 163 1.47 3.78 -11.75
CA THR A 163 0.84 3.81 -13.08
C THR A 163 -0.04 2.58 -13.30
N GLU A 164 0.42 1.39 -12.93
CA GLU A 164 -0.40 0.17 -13.03
C GLU A 164 -1.60 0.21 -12.09
N ILE A 165 -1.42 0.67 -10.83
CA ILE A 165 -2.51 0.83 -9.87
C ILE A 165 -3.57 1.81 -10.42
N ASN A 166 -3.15 2.88 -11.07
CA ASN A 166 -4.09 3.84 -11.65
C ASN A 166 -4.94 3.26 -12.80
N LYS A 167 -4.46 2.24 -13.49
CA LYS A 167 -5.18 1.54 -14.58
C LYS A 167 -6.14 0.47 -14.09
N ILE A 168 -6.18 0.17 -12.78
CA ILE A 168 -7.01 -0.91 -12.25
C ILE A 168 -8.50 -0.58 -12.40
N ASN A 169 -9.27 -1.51 -12.96
CA ASN A 169 -10.73 -1.52 -12.87
C ASN A 169 -11.20 -2.17 -11.58
N PHE A 170 -10.61 -3.34 -11.26
CA PHE A 170 -10.84 -4.06 -10.02
C PHE A 170 -9.56 -4.78 -9.59
N GLY A 171 -9.21 -4.70 -8.29
CA GLY A 171 -7.99 -5.28 -7.73
C GLY A 171 -8.26 -6.42 -6.76
N VAL A 172 -7.36 -7.41 -6.76
CA VAL A 172 -7.27 -8.45 -5.73
C VAL A 172 -5.93 -8.25 -5.03
N PHE A 173 -5.95 -8.03 -3.73
CA PHE A 173 -4.79 -7.64 -2.95
C PHE A 173 -4.53 -8.57 -1.78
N VAL A 174 -3.28 -8.64 -1.36
CA VAL A 174 -2.85 -9.10 -0.04
C VAL A 174 -2.38 -7.91 0.80
N ASP A 175 -2.05 -8.14 2.08
CA ASP A 175 -1.40 -7.13 2.94
C ASP A 175 -0.02 -6.74 2.39
N SER A 176 0.00 -5.67 1.61
CA SER A 176 1.18 -5.20 0.88
C SER A 176 1.08 -3.71 0.53
N GLY A 177 2.21 -3.11 0.11
CA GLY A 177 2.25 -1.71 -0.33
C GLY A 177 1.21 -1.35 -1.40
N PRO A 178 1.02 -2.17 -2.45
CA PRO A 178 -0.02 -1.97 -3.46
C PRO A 178 -1.44 -1.82 -2.93
N LEU A 179 -1.83 -2.55 -1.88
CA LEU A 179 -3.13 -2.40 -1.21
C LEU A 179 -3.33 -0.98 -0.69
N HIS A 180 -2.33 -0.46 0.03
CA HIS A 180 -2.40 0.88 0.64
C HIS A 180 -2.41 1.98 -0.42
N LEU A 181 -1.66 1.80 -1.50
CA LEU A 181 -1.69 2.71 -2.65
C LEU A 181 -3.05 2.66 -3.36
N ALA A 182 -3.59 1.48 -3.63
CA ALA A 182 -4.90 1.32 -4.25
C ALA A 182 -6.01 1.98 -3.41
N LYS A 183 -5.97 1.81 -2.09
CA LYS A 183 -6.88 2.49 -1.17
C LYS A 183 -6.73 4.02 -1.25
N ALA A 184 -5.51 4.54 -1.22
CA ALA A 184 -5.25 5.97 -1.32
C ALA A 184 -5.72 6.55 -2.66
N PHE A 185 -5.70 5.76 -3.73
CA PHE A 185 -6.22 6.11 -5.05
C PHE A 185 -7.71 5.76 -5.26
N ASP A 186 -8.42 5.38 -4.21
CA ASP A 186 -9.85 5.04 -4.25
C ASP A 186 -10.20 3.96 -5.28
N LYS A 187 -9.32 2.97 -5.44
CA LYS A 187 -9.51 1.86 -6.36
C LYS A 187 -10.41 0.79 -5.74
N LYS A 188 -11.29 0.23 -6.55
CA LYS A 188 -12.16 -0.88 -6.14
C LYS A 188 -11.37 -2.19 -6.11
N GLY A 189 -11.65 -3.01 -5.12
CA GLY A 189 -11.00 -4.32 -5.01
C GLY A 189 -11.38 -5.06 -3.75
N ILE A 190 -10.81 -6.24 -3.59
CA ILE A 190 -10.91 -7.07 -2.41
C ILE A 190 -9.53 -7.32 -1.80
N LEU A 191 -9.49 -7.45 -0.48
CA LEU A 191 -8.33 -7.91 0.26
C LEU A 191 -8.54 -9.38 0.61
N ILE A 192 -7.60 -10.24 0.23
CA ILE A 192 -7.53 -11.60 0.74
C ILE A 192 -6.70 -11.55 2.02
N GLU A 193 -7.33 -11.82 3.15
CA GLU A 193 -6.65 -11.88 4.43
C GLU A 193 -5.75 -13.10 4.49
N THR A 194 -4.52 -12.88 4.82
CA THR A 194 -3.51 -13.93 5.00
C THR A 194 -3.16 -14.07 6.48
N SER A 195 -2.14 -13.35 6.95
CA SER A 195 -1.71 -13.39 8.36
C SER A 195 -2.19 -12.20 9.19
N VAL A 196 -2.72 -11.17 8.55
CA VAL A 196 -3.20 -9.94 9.21
C VAL A 196 -4.64 -9.65 8.79
N SER A 197 -5.50 -9.38 9.77
CA SER A 197 -6.91 -9.05 9.52
C SER A 197 -7.08 -7.69 8.86
N SER A 198 -8.07 -7.58 7.98
CA SER A 198 -8.46 -6.33 7.34
C SER A 198 -8.88 -5.25 8.35
N GLU A 199 -9.45 -5.62 9.48
CA GLU A 199 -9.81 -4.70 10.56
C GLU A 199 -8.61 -3.91 11.10
N ILE A 200 -7.41 -4.53 11.09
CA ILE A 200 -6.16 -3.91 11.54
C ILE A 200 -5.59 -2.99 10.46
N LEU A 201 -5.71 -3.39 9.21
CA LEU A 201 -5.06 -2.73 8.07
C LEU A 201 -5.88 -1.60 7.45
N LEU A 202 -7.19 -1.77 7.37
CA LEU A 202 -8.06 -0.88 6.62
C LEU A 202 -8.98 -0.10 7.55
N THR A 203 -8.99 1.21 7.39
CA THR A 203 -10.03 2.07 7.97
C THR A 203 -11.23 2.06 7.05
N ASN A 204 -12.44 1.86 7.59
CA ASN A 204 -13.72 1.93 6.83
C ASN A 204 -13.80 0.93 5.64
N SER A 205 -13.24 -0.28 5.81
CA SER A 205 -13.53 -1.37 4.88
C SER A 205 -15.02 -1.77 5.02
N LYS A 206 -15.81 -1.47 4.01
CA LYS A 206 -17.12 -2.08 3.81
C LYS A 206 -16.96 -3.30 2.93
#